data_33fa990e7003d2090f2a91cd0da9ccd8
#
_entry.id   33fa990e7003d2090f2a91cd0da9ccd8
#
_cell.length_a   1.000
_cell.length_b   1.000
_cell.length_c   1.000
_cell.angle_alpha   90.00
_cell.angle_beta   90.00
_cell.angle_gamma   90.00
#
_symmetry.space_group_name_H-M   'P 1'
#
loop_
_entity.id
_entity.type
_entity.pdbx_description
1 polymer ?
#
loop_
_entity_poly.entity_id
_entity_poly.type
_entity_poly.pdbx_seq_one_letter_code
_entity_poly.pdbx_strand_id
1 'polypeptide(L)' 'MDIKFGFADTARELVISAAGDQAELTQKINSALADNSTLELEDDNGRKYLVRTDRVVYVEVGIAKKHAVGFAGA' A
#
# COMPACT_ATOMS: atom_id res chain seq x y z
N MET A 1 6.97 -2.60 -3.66
CA MET A 1 5.63 -2.80 -4.25
C MET A 1 4.78 -1.58 -3.95
N ASP A 2 3.92 -1.23 -4.87
CA ASP A 2 3.09 -0.05 -4.71
C ASP A 2 1.75 -0.41 -4.10
N ILE A 3 1.35 0.39 -3.13
CA ILE A 3 0.04 0.26 -2.51
C ILE A 3 -0.72 1.54 -2.84
N LYS A 4 -1.87 1.40 -3.48
CA LYS A 4 -2.67 2.54 -3.90
C LYS A 4 -3.96 2.59 -3.10
N PHE A 5 -4.25 3.77 -2.59
CA PHE A 5 -5.47 4.00 -1.82
C PHE A 5 -6.38 4.95 -2.58
N GLY A 6 -7.62 4.55 -2.74
CA GLY A 6 -8.65 5.43 -3.31
C GLY A 6 -9.56 5.93 -2.20
N PHE A 7 -9.87 7.22 -2.23
CA PHE A 7 -10.67 7.86 -1.18
C PHE A 7 -11.99 8.35 -1.75
N ALA A 8 -13.00 8.39 -0.89
CA ALA A 8 -14.35 8.79 -1.31
C ALA A 8 -14.43 10.24 -1.74
N ASP A 9 -13.58 11.09 -1.17
CA ASP A 9 -13.73 12.54 -1.31
C ASP A 9 -12.89 13.15 -2.39
N THR A 10 -12.04 12.38 -3.05
CA THR A 10 -11.11 12.94 -4.02
C THR A 10 -10.80 11.91 -5.09
N ALA A 11 -10.55 12.39 -6.30
CA ALA A 11 -10.12 11.53 -7.39
C ALA A 11 -8.65 11.16 -7.29
N ARG A 12 -7.90 11.81 -6.41
CA ARG A 12 -6.50 11.52 -6.26
C ARG A 12 -6.29 10.23 -5.51
N GLU A 13 -5.31 9.47 -5.97
CA GLU A 13 -4.90 8.27 -5.26
C GLU A 13 -3.65 8.56 -4.45
N LEU A 14 -3.56 7.94 -3.29
CA LEU A 14 -2.34 7.94 -2.52
C LEU A 14 -1.56 6.68 -2.89
N VAL A 15 -0.33 6.85 -3.33
CA VAL A 15 0.53 5.73 -3.71
C VAL A 15 1.70 5.67 -2.74
N ILE A 16 1.86 4.53 -2.10
CA ILE A 16 2.96 4.30 -1.16
C ILE A 16 3.82 3.17 -1.71
N SER A 17 5.10 3.45 -1.91
CA SER A 17 6.04 2.41 -2.34
C SER A 17 6.58 1.72 -1.10
N ALA A 18 6.03 0.58 -0.79
CA ALA A 18 6.30 -0.13 0.45
C ALA A 18 7.20 -1.34 0.21
N ALA A 19 8.02 -1.63 1.20
CA ALA A 19 8.79 -2.88 1.23
C ALA A 19 8.01 -3.89 2.04
N GLY A 20 8.29 -5.16 1.82
CA GLY A 20 7.72 -6.21 2.64
C GLY A 20 6.94 -7.22 1.83
N ASP A 21 6.24 -8.06 2.55
CA ASP A 21 5.52 -9.19 1.97
C ASP A 21 4.09 -8.78 1.63
N GLN A 22 3.68 -9.08 0.39
CA GLN A 22 2.35 -8.71 -0.09
C GLN A 22 1.25 -9.29 0.81
N ALA A 23 1.37 -10.55 1.20
CA ALA A 23 0.33 -11.19 2.00
C ALA A 23 0.21 -10.54 3.37
N GLU A 24 1.32 -10.23 4.00
CA GLU A 24 1.32 -9.58 5.31
C GLU A 24 0.74 -8.17 5.24
N LEU A 25 1.14 -7.42 4.22
CA LEU A 25 0.62 -6.07 4.04
C LEU A 25 -0.87 -6.09 3.74
N THR A 26 -1.31 -7.02 2.90
CA THR A 26 -2.72 -7.16 2.60
C THR A 26 -3.52 -7.45 3.85
N GLN A 27 -3.02 -8.36 4.70
CA GLN A 27 -3.70 -8.71 5.92
C GLN A 27 -3.77 -7.53 6.89
N LYS A 28 -2.67 -6.81 7.02
CA LYS A 28 -2.62 -5.63 7.88
C LYS A 28 -3.62 -4.58 7.43
N ILE A 29 -3.66 -4.32 6.13
CA ILE A 29 -4.56 -3.33 5.55
C ILE A 29 -6.01 -3.77 5.75
N ASN A 30 -6.29 -5.03 5.46
CA ASN A 30 -7.65 -5.56 5.61
C ASN A 30 -8.15 -5.46 7.04
N SER A 31 -7.29 -5.75 8.00
CA SER A 31 -7.65 -5.64 9.42
C SER A 31 -7.98 -4.20 9.80
N ALA A 32 -7.18 -3.25 9.32
CA ALA A 32 -7.44 -1.84 9.62
C ALA A 32 -8.74 -1.37 8.99
N LEU A 33 -9.02 -1.81 7.76
CA LEU A 33 -10.27 -1.46 7.09
C LEU A 33 -11.48 -2.02 7.85
N ALA A 34 -11.38 -3.27 8.30
CA ALA A 34 -12.46 -3.91 9.02
C ALA A 34 -12.73 -3.22 10.35
N ASP A 35 -11.71 -2.73 11.01
CA ASP A 35 -11.81 -2.07 12.31
C ASP A 35 -12.07 -0.58 12.21
N ASN A 36 -12.04 -0.01 11.02
CA ASN A 36 -12.07 1.44 10.82
C ASN A 36 -10.98 2.15 11.62
N SER A 37 -9.83 1.52 11.74
CA SER A 37 -8.73 2.06 12.52
C SER A 37 -7.76 2.81 11.62
N THR A 38 -6.85 3.56 12.23
CA THR A 38 -5.79 4.22 11.49
C THR A 38 -4.76 3.19 11.08
N LEU A 39 -4.40 3.20 9.81
CA LEU A 39 -3.42 2.29 9.26
C LEU A 39 -2.07 3.00 9.16
N GLU A 40 -1.05 2.39 9.71
CA GLU A 40 0.30 2.94 9.62
C GLU A 40 1.12 2.11 8.64
N LEU A 41 1.70 2.77 7.64
CA LEU A 41 2.56 2.13 6.66
C LEU A 41 3.85 2.93 6.54
N GLU A 42 4.91 2.24 6.17
CA GLU A 42 6.21 2.86 5.98
C GLU A 42 6.66 2.63 4.54
N ASP A 43 7.17 3.69 3.88
CA ASP A 43 7.65 3.54 2.52
C ASP A 43 9.12 3.13 2.50
N ASP A 44 9.68 2.99 1.29
CA ASP A 44 11.05 2.54 1.10
C ASP A 44 12.07 3.53 1.64
N ASN A 45 11.67 4.76 1.86
CA ASN A 45 12.55 5.82 2.35
C ASN A 45 12.41 6.07 3.85
N GLY A 46 11.64 5.23 4.52
CA GLY A 46 11.44 5.37 5.95
C GLY A 46 10.37 6.37 6.36
N ARG A 47 9.63 6.91 5.39
CA ARG A 47 8.51 7.79 5.72
C ARG A 47 7.33 6.96 6.18
N LYS A 48 6.66 7.47 7.20
CA LYS A 48 5.48 6.79 7.73
C LYS A 48 4.23 7.51 7.31
N TYR A 49 3.25 6.74 6.92
CA TYR A 49 1.95 7.25 6.49
C TYR A 49 0.89 6.73 7.45
N LEU A 50 0.12 7.65 8.00
CA LEU A 50 -1.00 7.31 8.87
C LEU A 50 -2.26 7.54 8.07
N VAL A 51 -2.90 6.48 7.66
CA VAL A 51 -4.05 6.56 6.75
C VAL A 51 -5.33 6.34 7.55
N ARG A 52 -6.25 7.31 7.44
CA ARG A 52 -7.58 7.18 8.04
C ARG A 52 -8.41 6.32 7.12
N THR A 53 -8.82 5.17 7.60
CA THR A 53 -9.49 4.19 6.75
C THR A 53 -10.97 4.46 6.54
N ASP A 54 -11.55 5.35 7.33
CA ASP A 54 -12.97 5.63 7.23
C ASP A 54 -13.38 6.30 5.91
N ARG A 55 -12.43 6.80 5.12
CA ARG A 55 -12.70 7.39 3.82
C ARG A 55 -12.13 6.62 2.66
N VAL A 56 -11.56 5.46 2.94
CA VAL A 56 -10.97 4.62 1.90
C VAL A 56 -12.06 3.79 1.25
N VAL A 57 -12.13 3.80 -0.08
CA VAL A 57 -13.10 3.02 -0.82
C VAL A 57 -12.48 1.80 -1.49
N TYR A 58 -11.17 1.84 -1.75
CA TYR A 58 -10.46 0.67 -2.25
C TYR A 58 -8.98 0.78 -1.92
N VAL A 59 -8.31 -0.35 -1.90
CA VAL A 59 -6.86 -0.43 -1.78
C VAL A 59 -6.38 -1.46 -2.79
N GLU A 60 -5.40 -1.07 -3.58
CA GLU A 60 -4.75 -2.00 -4.50
C GLU A 60 -3.36 -2.30 -3.97
N VAL A 61 -3.08 -3.57 -3.71
CA VAL A 61 -1.76 -3.98 -3.23
C VAL A 61 -1.04 -4.62 -4.41
N GLY A 62 0.05 -3.99 -4.84
CA GLY A 62 0.80 -4.47 -5.98
C GLY A 62 1.60 -5.71 -5.65
N ILE A 63 2.32 -6.19 -6.64
CA ILE A 63 3.21 -7.33 -6.46
C ILE A 63 4.63 -6.82 -6.26
N ALA A 64 5.43 -7.60 -5.56
CA ALA A 64 6.84 -7.27 -5.41
C ALA A 64 7.49 -7.41 -6.79
N LYS A 65 8.10 -6.33 -7.27
CA LYS A 65 8.80 -6.39 -8.53
C LYS A 65 10.13 -7.05 -8.34
N LYS A 66 10.38 -8.05 -9.15
CA LYS A 66 11.72 -8.58 -9.25
C LYS A 66 12.43 -7.72 -10.26
N HIS A 67 13.61 -7.34 -9.96
CA HIS A 67 14.44 -6.70 -10.93
C HIS A 67 14.85 -7.75 -11.90
N ALA A 68 14.33 -7.66 -12.92
CA ALA A 68 14.64 -8.66 -13.90
C ALA A 68 16.05 -8.53 -14.38
N VAL A 69 15.80 -8.27 -14.07
CA VAL A 69 16.30 -8.23 -14.47
C VAL A 69 16.74 -8.27 -15.29
N GLY A 70 16.65 -8.28 -15.31
CA GLY A 70 16.90 -8.29 -15.81
C GLY A 70 17.17 -8.23 -16.66
N PHE A 71 17.13 -8.21 -16.78
CA PHE A 71 17.25 -8.25 -17.46
C PHE A 71 17.69 -8.27 -18.01
N ALA A 72 17.80 -8.21 -17.97
CA ALA A 72 18.22 -8.40 -18.36
C ALA A 72 18.65 -8.63 -18.73
N GLY A 73 18.76 -8.65 -18.76
CA GLY A 73 19.12 -9.01 -18.91
C GLY A 73 19.47 -9.23 -19.09
N ALA A 74 19.53 -9.28 -19.06
CA ALA A 74 19.93 -9.57 -19.12
C ALA A 74 19.91 -9.69 -19.28
#